data_d79ebe1ef9d47e769904ed39347a6498
#
_entry.id   d79ebe1ef9d47e769904ed39347a6498
#
_cell.length_a   1.000
_cell.length_b   1.000
_cell.length_c   1.000
_cell.angle_alpha   90.00
_cell.angle_beta   90.00
_cell.angle_gamma   90.00
#
_symmetry.space_group_name_H-M   'P 1'
#
loop_
_entity.id
_entity.type
_entity.pdbx_description
1 polymer ?
#
loop_
_entity_poly.entity_id
_entity_poly.type
_entity_poly.pdbx_seq_one_letter_code
_entity_poly.pdbx_strand_id
1 'polypeptide(L)'
;MIGAVRRWIERHVLHVSLALLAYVPLLLTAPDKVPGDTKLYLYLDPWRLMSDAAFSWDSRQFGGWVPHQNVGYLWPSGPWFGFFDLIGAPDWVAHRLWMATLLFVAGSGVVHLGRRLQLSPTTIVVAAFTYQFTPFVLPYISRTSALLLPWALLGWIVAVTIRFTHERRLGQLAVFALLIFSSGGLNATALLVIAPAPVAVIVDALWRRRVSIRSALVTTGILGATTIAMSAWWLAGLVIQGRHGSAVLSYTEALPSTAATSTAPEVLRGLGYWLFYDRNAVVRLTSAADPYQSNPVVFVAGVVIVVSGLLGLRSLRSDVRRPLALMFVAGVVLAVGAHPYSSPTPAWRLLVDNPQSALSLALRSSTRAAPLIVVALAFGFGHLVDRTRLRALRSSRPRLAVLAVPLALAIVMINLPALLSGRMVDPVMERPEQLPAAWTDAASLLDQRFDEGHTGAVLMLPGIESAAFRWGYPVDPILPGLTKKPMLNRDWVPQGSAPHMDLLYALDDSFQNGTADARSIAPIARLLGVDTVMVVNTYQYERFGLDPPARAAEIIDSAPGLVRVAAFGDPTTNVAPHQDDSLAVALPEIVLYEIEDARSGMRVSD
;
A
#
# COMPACT_ATOMS: atom_id res chain seq x y z
N MET A 1 -21.89 -28.78 24.51
CA MET A 1 -21.13 -27.65 23.97
C MET A 1 -19.70 -28.05 23.53
N ILE A 2 -18.86 -28.61 24.39
CA ILE A 2 -17.46 -28.99 24.10
C ILE A 2 -17.34 -29.95 22.87
N GLY A 3 -18.19 -30.98 22.75
CA GLY A 3 -18.16 -31.91 21.61
C GLY A 3 -18.57 -31.28 20.26
N ALA A 4 -19.39 -30.23 20.27
CA ALA A 4 -19.75 -29.48 19.06
C ALA A 4 -18.59 -28.58 18.59
N VAL A 5 -17.94 -27.89 19.52
CA VAL A 5 -16.76 -27.07 19.27
C VAL A 5 -15.60 -27.91 18.74
N ARG A 6 -15.34 -29.09 19.34
CA ARG A 6 -14.31 -30.02 18.86
C ARG A 6 -14.57 -30.47 17.42
N ARG A 7 -15.77 -30.90 17.08
CA ARG A 7 -16.14 -31.30 15.71
C ARG A 7 -16.08 -30.13 14.73
N TRP A 8 -16.37 -28.93 15.17
CA TRP A 8 -16.24 -27.72 14.36
C TRP A 8 -14.77 -27.41 14.07
N ILE A 9 -13.89 -27.44 15.08
CA ILE A 9 -12.44 -27.27 14.91
C ILE A 9 -11.86 -28.32 13.98
N GLU A 10 -12.20 -29.61 14.16
CA GLU A 10 -11.72 -30.69 13.28
C GLU A 10 -12.10 -30.46 11.81
N ARG A 11 -13.28 -29.88 11.53
CA ARG A 11 -13.69 -29.52 10.16
C ARG A 11 -13.01 -28.27 9.61
N HIS A 12 -12.63 -27.35 10.48
CA HIS A 12 -12.12 -26.03 10.10
C HIS A 12 -10.66 -25.81 10.50
N VAL A 13 -9.97 -26.84 10.98
CA VAL A 13 -8.59 -26.77 11.52
C VAL A 13 -7.65 -25.95 10.61
N LEU A 14 -7.75 -26.14 9.30
CA LEU A 14 -6.91 -25.39 8.37
C LEU A 14 -7.19 -23.87 8.41
N HIS A 15 -8.47 -23.46 8.39
CA HIS A 15 -8.81 -22.03 8.47
C HIS A 15 -8.47 -21.45 9.84
N VAL A 16 -8.66 -22.21 10.92
CA VAL A 16 -8.27 -21.81 12.27
C VAL A 16 -6.75 -21.62 12.34
N SER A 17 -5.96 -22.53 11.76
CA SER A 17 -4.50 -22.41 11.74
C SER A 17 -4.03 -21.21 10.91
N LEU A 18 -4.64 -20.99 9.74
CA LEU A 18 -4.36 -19.81 8.90
C LEU A 18 -4.69 -18.50 9.64
N ALA A 19 -5.83 -18.47 10.36
CA ALA A 19 -6.22 -17.34 11.17
C ALA A 19 -5.25 -17.11 12.35
N LEU A 20 -4.98 -18.12 13.15
CA LEU A 20 -4.10 -17.99 14.32
C LEU A 20 -2.71 -17.48 13.93
N LEU A 21 -2.12 -18.02 12.84
CA LEU A 21 -0.80 -17.58 12.37
C LEU A 21 -0.82 -16.21 11.68
N ALA A 22 -1.98 -15.72 11.25
CA ALA A 22 -2.11 -14.35 10.76
C ALA A 22 -2.33 -13.36 11.90
N TYR A 23 -3.30 -13.61 12.78
CA TYR A 23 -3.73 -12.64 13.78
C TYR A 23 -2.80 -12.56 15.00
N VAL A 24 -2.36 -13.70 15.53
CA VAL A 24 -1.59 -13.71 16.78
C VAL A 24 -0.23 -13.00 16.65
N PRO A 25 0.63 -13.32 15.68
CA PRO A 25 1.91 -12.63 15.55
C PRO A 25 1.76 -11.12 15.30
N LEU A 26 0.77 -10.72 14.48
CA LEU A 26 0.56 -9.31 14.18
C LEU A 26 0.04 -8.52 15.38
N LEU A 27 -0.88 -9.06 16.16
CA LEU A 27 -1.37 -8.41 17.39
C LEU A 27 -0.29 -8.31 18.47
N LEU A 28 0.73 -9.15 18.44
CA LEU A 28 1.88 -9.09 19.34
C LEU A 28 3.00 -8.17 18.83
N THR A 29 2.88 -7.66 17.59
CA THR A 29 3.91 -6.83 16.95
C THR A 29 3.67 -5.36 17.23
N ALA A 30 4.69 -4.67 17.76
CA ALA A 30 4.74 -3.23 17.99
C ALA A 30 3.39 -2.67 18.53
N PRO A 31 2.97 -3.06 19.76
CA PRO A 31 1.79 -2.48 20.40
C PRO A 31 1.95 -0.96 20.54
N ASP A 32 0.84 -0.24 20.52
CA ASP A 32 0.77 1.23 20.62
C ASP A 32 1.53 1.99 19.50
N LYS A 33 1.81 1.31 18.38
CA LYS A 33 2.42 1.92 17.19
C LYS A 33 1.49 1.80 15.99
N VAL A 34 1.27 2.93 15.31
CA VAL A 34 0.51 3.01 14.06
C VAL A 34 1.50 3.20 12.91
N PRO A 35 1.49 2.35 11.88
CA PRO A 35 2.37 2.49 10.73
C PRO A 35 1.91 3.61 9.79
N GLY A 36 2.83 4.12 8.98
CA GLY A 36 2.53 5.04 7.89
C GLY A 36 1.86 4.35 6.70
N ASP A 37 0.80 3.59 6.96
CA ASP A 37 -0.02 2.90 5.97
C ASP A 37 -1.35 3.63 5.82
N THR A 38 -1.87 3.71 4.62
CA THR A 38 -3.10 4.43 4.29
C THR A 38 -3.03 5.96 4.50
N LYS A 39 -4.09 6.66 4.19
CA LYS A 39 -4.24 8.08 4.49
C LYS A 39 -4.67 8.27 5.96
N LEU A 40 -4.14 9.28 6.61
CA LEU A 40 -4.35 9.54 8.05
C LEU A 40 -5.82 9.67 8.46
N TYR A 41 -6.71 10.08 7.55
CA TYR A 41 -8.15 10.10 7.82
C TYR A 41 -8.71 8.76 8.28
N LEU A 42 -8.14 7.64 7.80
CA LEU A 42 -8.58 6.31 8.19
C LEU A 42 -8.25 5.96 9.65
N TYR A 43 -7.28 6.67 10.24
CA TYR A 43 -6.92 6.48 11.65
C TYR A 43 -7.50 7.57 12.56
N LEU A 44 -7.52 8.82 12.08
CA LEU A 44 -7.88 9.96 12.91
C LEU A 44 -9.34 10.36 12.77
N ASP A 45 -9.92 10.21 11.58
CA ASP A 45 -11.32 10.54 11.31
C ASP A 45 -11.86 9.78 10.09
N PRO A 46 -12.11 8.47 10.19
CA PRO A 46 -12.64 7.66 9.09
C PRO A 46 -14.01 8.10 8.61
N TRP A 47 -14.82 8.67 9.49
CA TRP A 47 -16.17 9.13 9.18
C TRP A 47 -16.14 10.37 8.29
N ARG A 48 -15.21 11.27 8.54
CA ARG A 48 -14.97 12.44 7.70
C ARG A 48 -14.53 12.05 6.30
N LEU A 49 -13.61 11.08 6.17
CA LEU A 49 -13.24 10.56 4.86
C LEU A 49 -14.47 10.09 4.07
N MET A 50 -15.34 9.31 4.73
CA MET A 50 -16.53 8.75 4.08
C MET A 50 -17.57 9.83 3.74
N SER A 51 -17.72 10.86 4.57
CA SER A 51 -18.63 11.98 4.29
C SER A 51 -18.13 12.87 3.16
N ASP A 52 -16.83 13.19 3.16
CA ASP A 52 -16.22 14.05 2.15
C ASP A 52 -16.17 13.39 0.77
N ALA A 53 -16.10 12.08 0.73
CA ALA A 53 -16.08 11.34 -0.52
C ALA A 53 -17.38 11.44 -1.34
N ALA A 54 -18.45 11.95 -0.77
CA ALA A 54 -19.65 12.34 -1.53
C ALA A 54 -19.39 13.51 -2.50
N PHE A 55 -18.30 14.27 -2.28
CA PHE A 55 -17.93 15.42 -3.09
C PHE A 55 -16.72 15.08 -3.98
N SER A 56 -16.75 15.52 -5.22
CA SER A 56 -15.65 15.32 -6.18
C SER A 56 -14.53 16.37 -6.04
N TRP A 57 -14.71 17.37 -5.16
CA TRP A 57 -13.75 18.43 -4.89
C TRP A 57 -13.58 18.61 -3.39
N ASP A 58 -12.33 18.55 -2.91
CA ASP A 58 -11.96 18.88 -1.54
C ASP A 58 -11.19 20.19 -1.52
N SER A 59 -11.77 21.22 -0.93
CA SER A 59 -11.17 22.56 -0.80
C SER A 59 -10.25 22.70 0.42
N ARG A 60 -10.17 21.70 1.28
CA ARG A 60 -9.45 21.78 2.56
C ARG A 60 -7.96 21.46 2.46
N GLN A 61 -7.52 20.85 1.37
CA GLN A 61 -6.12 20.50 1.16
C GLN A 61 -5.64 21.00 -0.19
N PHE A 62 -4.36 21.29 -0.28
CA PHE A 62 -3.66 21.65 -1.53
C PHE A 62 -4.26 22.83 -2.30
N GLY A 63 -5.00 23.71 -1.63
CA GLY A 63 -5.75 24.80 -2.28
C GLY A 63 -6.93 24.32 -3.14
N GLY A 64 -7.38 23.11 -2.92
CA GLY A 64 -8.45 22.43 -3.64
C GLY A 64 -7.94 21.39 -4.62
N TRP A 65 -8.52 20.19 -4.57
CA TRP A 65 -8.13 19.06 -5.41
C TRP A 65 -9.26 18.05 -5.62
N VAL A 66 -9.08 17.14 -6.56
CA VAL A 66 -9.95 15.96 -6.74
C VAL A 66 -9.36 14.81 -5.91
N PRO A 67 -10.01 14.39 -4.82
CA PRO A 67 -9.42 13.46 -3.86
C PRO A 67 -9.51 11.99 -4.31
N HIS A 68 -9.12 11.69 -5.55
CA HIS A 68 -9.26 10.36 -6.15
C HIS A 68 -8.55 9.25 -5.37
N GLN A 69 -7.42 9.58 -4.71
CA GLN A 69 -6.72 8.61 -3.84
C GLN A 69 -7.54 8.33 -2.58
N ASN A 70 -8.12 9.35 -1.95
CA ASN A 70 -8.97 9.17 -0.78
C ASN A 70 -10.22 8.38 -1.11
N VAL A 71 -10.82 8.62 -2.29
CA VAL A 71 -11.94 7.82 -2.82
C VAL A 71 -11.56 6.33 -2.87
N GLY A 72 -10.33 5.99 -3.23
CA GLY A 72 -9.85 4.61 -3.26
C GLY A 72 -9.89 3.88 -1.91
N TYR A 73 -9.85 4.62 -0.79
CA TYR A 73 -9.96 4.04 0.56
C TYR A 73 -11.40 3.90 1.07
N LEU A 74 -12.41 4.44 0.37
CA LEU A 74 -13.81 4.34 0.80
C LEU A 74 -14.28 2.91 1.04
N TRP A 75 -13.85 1.99 0.20
CA TRP A 75 -14.22 0.59 0.32
C TRP A 75 -13.06 -0.33 -0.02
N PRO A 76 -12.78 -1.35 0.83
CA PRO A 76 -13.48 -1.70 2.08
C PRO A 76 -12.89 -1.01 3.33
N SER A 77 -11.85 -0.17 3.18
CA SER A 77 -11.08 0.36 4.32
C SER A 77 -11.88 1.35 5.18
N GLY A 78 -12.65 2.25 4.57
CA GLY A 78 -13.45 3.24 5.32
C GLY A 78 -14.38 2.60 6.35
N PRO A 79 -15.30 1.70 5.97
CA PRO A 79 -16.16 1.00 6.93
C PRO A 79 -15.40 0.15 7.94
N TRP A 80 -14.23 -0.40 7.57
CA TRP A 80 -13.39 -1.15 8.49
C TRP A 80 -12.89 -0.27 9.62
N PHE A 81 -12.18 0.81 9.31
CA PHE A 81 -11.64 1.71 10.32
C PHE A 81 -12.75 2.45 11.07
N GLY A 82 -13.84 2.88 10.37
CA GLY A 82 -14.99 3.49 11.01
C GLY A 82 -15.71 2.58 12.01
N PHE A 83 -15.74 1.26 11.77
CA PHE A 83 -16.28 0.31 12.74
C PHE A 83 -15.43 0.25 14.02
N PHE A 84 -14.10 0.22 13.89
CA PHE A 84 -13.20 0.16 15.06
C PHE A 84 -13.18 1.49 15.81
N ASP A 85 -13.26 2.61 15.13
CA ASP A 85 -13.42 3.93 15.71
C ASP A 85 -14.73 4.02 16.52
N LEU A 86 -15.86 3.57 15.94
CA LEU A 86 -17.17 3.56 16.60
C LEU A 86 -17.18 2.79 17.92
N ILE A 87 -16.41 1.71 18.03
CA ILE A 87 -16.32 0.92 19.27
C ILE A 87 -15.19 1.36 20.20
N GLY A 88 -14.47 2.44 19.86
CA GLY A 88 -13.37 2.99 20.66
C GLY A 88 -12.14 2.07 20.71
N ALA A 89 -11.93 1.24 19.69
CA ALA A 89 -10.75 0.39 19.63
C ALA A 89 -9.52 1.21 19.17
N PRO A 90 -8.32 0.97 19.75
CA PRO A 90 -7.10 1.65 19.32
C PRO A 90 -6.80 1.44 17.82
N ASP A 91 -6.31 2.48 17.15
CA ASP A 91 -5.96 2.47 15.73
C ASP A 91 -4.96 1.36 15.38
N TRP A 92 -3.95 1.15 16.23
CA TRP A 92 -2.97 0.09 16.03
C TRP A 92 -3.62 -1.30 16.02
N VAL A 93 -4.64 -1.53 16.85
CA VAL A 93 -5.39 -2.80 16.88
C VAL A 93 -6.20 -2.96 15.58
N ALA A 94 -6.94 -1.92 15.19
CA ALA A 94 -7.71 -1.92 13.94
C ALA A 94 -6.82 -2.24 12.73
N HIS A 95 -5.63 -1.65 12.68
CA HIS A 95 -4.65 -1.90 11.62
C HIS A 95 -4.07 -3.32 11.66
N ARG A 96 -3.71 -3.86 12.84
CA ARG A 96 -3.20 -5.24 12.94
C ARG A 96 -4.25 -6.26 12.50
N LEU A 97 -5.50 -6.03 12.89
CA LEU A 97 -6.62 -6.86 12.43
C LEU A 97 -6.84 -6.74 10.92
N TRP A 98 -6.67 -5.56 10.35
CA TRP A 98 -6.71 -5.34 8.90
C TRP A 98 -5.63 -6.15 8.18
N MET A 99 -4.36 -6.00 8.58
CA MET A 99 -3.24 -6.76 8.02
C MET A 99 -3.49 -8.27 8.09
N ALA A 100 -3.89 -8.75 9.27
CA ALA A 100 -4.18 -10.17 9.51
C ALA A 100 -5.32 -10.67 8.64
N THR A 101 -6.35 -9.85 8.45
CA THR A 101 -7.50 -10.19 7.58
C THR A 101 -7.07 -10.32 6.13
N LEU A 102 -6.22 -9.45 5.61
CA LEU A 102 -5.69 -9.56 4.25
C LEU A 102 -4.93 -10.89 4.06
N LEU A 103 -4.05 -11.26 5.01
CA LEU A 103 -3.33 -12.53 4.99
C LEU A 103 -4.30 -13.72 5.05
N PHE A 104 -5.26 -13.70 5.96
CA PHE A 104 -6.23 -14.78 6.14
C PHE A 104 -7.14 -14.96 4.91
N VAL A 105 -7.61 -13.87 4.31
CA VAL A 105 -8.44 -13.90 3.09
C VAL A 105 -7.65 -14.50 1.92
N ALA A 106 -6.37 -14.15 1.78
CA ALA A 106 -5.48 -14.70 0.75
C ALA A 106 -5.34 -16.22 0.90
N GLY A 107 -4.96 -16.70 2.09
CA GLY A 107 -4.82 -18.13 2.37
C GLY A 107 -6.13 -18.89 2.20
N SER A 108 -7.23 -18.36 2.70
CA SER A 108 -8.57 -18.94 2.58
C SER A 108 -9.03 -19.03 1.12
N GLY A 109 -8.67 -18.01 0.30
CA GLY A 109 -8.92 -18.02 -1.16
C GLY A 109 -8.22 -19.18 -1.86
N VAL A 110 -6.97 -19.46 -1.48
CA VAL A 110 -6.21 -20.61 -2.02
C VAL A 110 -6.81 -21.94 -1.55
N VAL A 111 -7.28 -22.04 -0.31
CA VAL A 111 -8.02 -23.22 0.17
C VAL A 111 -9.28 -23.44 -0.67
N HIS A 112 -10.06 -22.40 -0.90
CA HIS A 112 -11.28 -22.48 -1.71
C HIS A 112 -10.99 -22.91 -3.16
N LEU A 113 -9.97 -22.29 -3.79
CA LEU A 113 -9.54 -22.62 -5.14
C LEU A 113 -9.01 -24.07 -5.21
N GLY A 114 -8.17 -24.50 -4.27
CA GLY A 114 -7.62 -25.86 -4.23
C GLY A 114 -8.69 -26.93 -4.09
N ARG A 115 -9.72 -26.71 -3.26
CA ARG A 115 -10.90 -27.57 -3.16
C ARG A 115 -11.68 -27.62 -4.48
N ARG A 116 -11.82 -26.47 -5.15
CA ARG A 116 -12.49 -26.40 -6.45
C ARG A 116 -11.74 -27.14 -7.54
N LEU A 117 -10.41 -27.12 -7.49
CA LEU A 117 -9.53 -27.87 -8.39
C LEU A 117 -9.39 -29.36 -8.00
N GLN A 118 -10.08 -29.80 -6.95
CA GLN A 118 -10.04 -31.19 -6.43
C GLN A 118 -8.63 -31.67 -6.11
N LEU A 119 -7.82 -30.81 -5.49
CA LEU A 119 -6.48 -31.12 -5.04
C LEU A 119 -6.49 -31.85 -3.69
N SER A 120 -5.41 -32.58 -3.40
CA SER A 120 -5.28 -33.28 -2.12
C SER A 120 -5.22 -32.33 -0.94
N PRO A 121 -5.67 -32.71 0.25
CA PRO A 121 -5.59 -31.89 1.46
C PRO A 121 -4.17 -31.41 1.74
N THR A 122 -3.14 -32.24 1.58
CA THR A 122 -1.74 -31.89 1.76
C THR A 122 -1.32 -30.77 0.79
N THR A 123 -1.68 -30.91 -0.49
CA THR A 123 -1.40 -29.87 -1.50
C THR A 123 -2.05 -28.55 -1.11
N ILE A 124 -3.32 -28.58 -0.67
CA ILE A 124 -4.06 -27.38 -0.28
C ILE A 124 -3.44 -26.71 0.95
N VAL A 125 -3.09 -27.47 1.99
CA VAL A 125 -2.46 -26.93 3.21
C VAL A 125 -1.18 -26.20 2.85
N VAL A 126 -0.22 -26.87 2.20
CA VAL A 126 1.07 -26.26 1.88
C VAL A 126 0.91 -25.06 0.94
N ALA A 127 0.03 -25.16 -0.07
CA ALA A 127 -0.21 -24.05 -0.99
C ALA A 127 -0.81 -22.83 -0.28
N ALA A 128 -1.78 -23.01 0.63
CA ALA A 128 -2.42 -21.93 1.35
C ALA A 128 -1.41 -21.18 2.24
N PHE A 129 -0.59 -21.90 2.99
CA PHE A 129 0.47 -21.29 3.80
C PHE A 129 1.53 -20.59 2.94
N THR A 130 1.96 -21.20 1.85
CA THR A 130 2.95 -20.60 0.93
C THR A 130 2.45 -19.29 0.33
N TYR A 131 1.17 -19.24 -0.04
CA TYR A 131 0.57 -18.03 -0.61
C TYR A 131 0.32 -16.96 0.44
N GLN A 132 -0.22 -17.35 1.61
CA GLN A 132 -0.52 -16.43 2.72
C GLN A 132 0.74 -15.75 3.25
N PHE A 133 1.84 -16.49 3.38
CA PHE A 133 3.09 -16.04 3.97
C PHE A 133 4.18 -15.83 2.91
N THR A 134 3.82 -15.18 1.82
CA THR A 134 4.75 -14.81 0.76
C THR A 134 5.49 -13.49 1.07
N PRO A 135 6.79 -13.36 0.72
CA PRO A 135 7.52 -12.09 0.85
C PRO A 135 6.91 -10.95 0.04
N PHE A 136 6.10 -11.25 -0.97
CA PHE A 136 5.40 -10.25 -1.78
C PHE A 136 4.65 -9.20 -0.95
N VAL A 137 4.17 -9.56 0.24
CA VAL A 137 3.39 -8.64 1.09
C VAL A 137 4.23 -7.54 1.73
N LEU A 138 5.54 -7.76 1.95
CA LEU A 138 6.38 -6.92 2.80
C LEU A 138 6.48 -5.44 2.38
N PRO A 139 6.65 -5.09 1.09
CA PRO A 139 6.73 -3.68 0.70
C PRO A 139 5.38 -2.95 0.77
N TYR A 140 4.27 -3.65 1.05
CA TYR A 140 2.92 -3.08 1.03
C TYR A 140 2.22 -3.10 2.39
N ILE A 141 2.44 -4.15 3.19
CA ILE A 141 1.55 -4.51 4.31
C ILE A 141 1.44 -3.45 5.42
N SER A 142 2.48 -2.64 5.60
CA SER A 142 2.51 -1.55 6.58
C SER A 142 2.70 -0.16 5.93
N ARG A 143 2.39 -0.01 4.65
CA ARG A 143 2.59 1.26 3.90
C ARG A 143 1.46 1.61 2.95
N THR A 144 1.02 0.63 2.17
CA THR A 144 -0.04 0.75 1.17
C THR A 144 -0.81 -0.56 1.11
N SER A 145 -1.25 -1.03 2.27
CA SER A 145 -1.85 -2.36 2.43
C SER A 145 -3.11 -2.56 1.58
N ALA A 146 -3.82 -1.50 1.24
CA ALA A 146 -4.95 -1.57 0.30
C ALA A 146 -4.55 -2.10 -1.09
N LEU A 147 -3.29 -1.98 -1.51
CA LEU A 147 -2.77 -2.59 -2.74
C LEU A 147 -2.68 -4.12 -2.67
N LEU A 148 -2.79 -4.71 -1.49
CA LEU A 148 -2.83 -6.17 -1.31
C LEU A 148 -4.23 -6.76 -1.52
N LEU A 149 -5.29 -5.96 -1.62
CA LEU A 149 -6.65 -6.45 -1.84
C LEU A 149 -6.78 -7.36 -3.09
N PRO A 150 -6.25 -6.99 -4.27
CA PRO A 150 -6.27 -7.88 -5.44
C PRO A 150 -5.54 -9.21 -5.20
N TRP A 151 -4.39 -9.20 -4.51
CA TRP A 151 -3.67 -10.39 -4.12
C TRP A 151 -4.49 -11.26 -3.15
N ALA A 152 -5.08 -10.65 -2.13
CA ALA A 152 -5.90 -11.36 -1.15
C ALA A 152 -7.13 -12.02 -1.78
N LEU A 153 -7.71 -11.40 -2.80
CA LEU A 153 -8.91 -11.86 -3.48
C LEU A 153 -8.64 -12.75 -4.70
N LEU A 154 -7.38 -12.89 -5.17
CA LEU A 154 -7.04 -13.61 -6.39
C LEU A 154 -7.57 -15.05 -6.41
N GLY A 155 -7.37 -15.81 -5.34
CA GLY A 155 -7.87 -17.19 -5.24
C GLY A 155 -9.40 -17.32 -5.37
N TRP A 156 -10.12 -16.37 -4.79
CA TRP A 156 -11.57 -16.27 -4.87
C TRP A 156 -12.04 -15.88 -6.27
N ILE A 157 -11.40 -14.91 -6.90
CA ILE A 157 -11.68 -14.46 -8.27
C ILE A 157 -11.50 -15.61 -9.26
N VAL A 158 -10.39 -16.36 -9.15
CA VAL A 158 -10.14 -17.52 -10.02
C VAL A 158 -11.20 -18.60 -9.80
N ALA A 159 -11.54 -18.92 -8.56
CA ALA A 159 -12.51 -19.94 -8.24
C ALA A 159 -13.92 -19.62 -8.75
N VAL A 160 -14.37 -18.37 -8.61
CA VAL A 160 -15.68 -17.94 -9.14
C VAL A 160 -15.67 -17.88 -10.65
N THR A 161 -14.57 -17.47 -11.29
CA THR A 161 -14.41 -17.47 -12.75
C THR A 161 -14.54 -18.88 -13.32
N ILE A 162 -13.90 -19.89 -12.69
CA ILE A 162 -14.04 -21.30 -13.12
C ILE A 162 -15.51 -21.71 -13.10
N ARG A 163 -16.26 -21.37 -12.06
CA ARG A 163 -17.70 -21.69 -11.97
C ARG A 163 -18.51 -20.96 -13.03
N PHE A 164 -18.32 -19.64 -13.13
CA PHE A 164 -19.09 -18.80 -14.05
C PHE A 164 -18.85 -19.18 -15.51
N THR A 165 -17.64 -19.59 -15.86
CA THR A 165 -17.31 -20.05 -17.23
C THR A 165 -18.15 -21.28 -17.64
N HIS A 166 -18.54 -22.12 -16.70
CA HIS A 166 -19.30 -23.34 -16.98
C HIS A 166 -20.81 -23.21 -16.71
N GLU A 167 -21.20 -22.49 -15.64
CA GLU A 167 -22.57 -22.49 -15.13
C GLU A 167 -23.37 -21.21 -15.46
N ARG A 168 -22.69 -20.08 -15.60
CA ARG A 168 -23.25 -18.74 -15.91
C ARG A 168 -24.42 -18.32 -15.01
N ARG A 169 -24.34 -18.63 -13.71
CA ARG A 169 -25.39 -18.24 -12.75
C ARG A 169 -25.21 -16.81 -12.30
N LEU A 170 -26.31 -16.06 -12.19
CA LEU A 170 -26.29 -14.66 -11.69
C LEU A 170 -25.65 -14.54 -10.31
N GLY A 171 -25.86 -15.49 -9.40
CA GLY A 171 -25.21 -15.47 -8.09
C GLY A 171 -23.68 -15.54 -8.16
N GLN A 172 -23.12 -16.23 -9.17
CA GLN A 172 -21.67 -16.28 -9.37
C GLN A 172 -21.15 -14.93 -9.94
N LEU A 173 -21.92 -14.31 -10.82
CA LEU A 173 -21.60 -12.98 -11.33
C LEU A 173 -21.68 -11.93 -10.22
N ALA A 174 -22.67 -12.02 -9.34
CA ALA A 174 -22.77 -11.13 -8.17
C ALA A 174 -21.58 -11.29 -7.21
N VAL A 175 -21.14 -12.51 -6.95
CA VAL A 175 -19.92 -12.76 -6.15
C VAL A 175 -18.68 -12.20 -6.87
N PHE A 176 -18.54 -12.40 -8.18
CA PHE A 176 -17.45 -11.82 -8.95
C PHE A 176 -17.48 -10.28 -8.86
N ALA A 177 -18.64 -9.68 -9.06
CA ALA A 177 -18.84 -8.23 -8.94
C ALA A 177 -18.41 -7.69 -7.56
N LEU A 178 -18.82 -8.36 -6.47
CA LEU A 178 -18.45 -8.00 -5.12
C LEU A 178 -16.93 -8.11 -4.89
N LEU A 179 -16.30 -9.17 -5.38
CA LEU A 179 -14.85 -9.35 -5.29
C LEU A 179 -14.09 -8.25 -6.04
N ILE A 180 -14.54 -7.88 -7.25
CA ILE A 180 -13.93 -6.77 -8.00
C ILE A 180 -14.16 -5.44 -7.31
N PHE A 181 -15.38 -5.15 -6.85
CA PHE A 181 -15.70 -3.94 -6.10
C PHE A 181 -14.80 -3.80 -4.85
N SER A 182 -14.52 -4.94 -4.18
CA SER A 182 -13.67 -4.99 -2.97
C SER A 182 -12.17 -5.12 -3.27
N SER A 183 -11.75 -5.19 -4.53
CA SER A 183 -10.33 -5.27 -4.91
C SER A 183 -9.59 -3.93 -4.74
N GLY A 184 -10.29 -2.89 -4.36
CA GLY A 184 -9.74 -1.56 -4.10
C GLY A 184 -9.73 -0.64 -5.31
N GLY A 185 -9.85 0.64 -5.02
CA GLY A 185 -9.83 1.74 -5.99
C GLY A 185 -8.55 2.58 -5.94
N LEU A 186 -7.56 2.16 -5.16
CA LEU A 186 -6.36 2.96 -4.92
C LEU A 186 -5.43 2.99 -6.15
N ASN A 187 -5.35 1.89 -6.88
CA ASN A 187 -4.45 1.78 -8.02
C ASN A 187 -4.98 0.83 -9.10
N ALA A 188 -5.30 1.39 -10.26
CA ALA A 188 -5.80 0.65 -11.42
C ALA A 188 -4.83 -0.44 -11.90
N THR A 189 -3.52 -0.25 -11.75
CA THR A 189 -2.48 -1.21 -12.14
C THR A 189 -2.68 -2.56 -11.46
N ALA A 190 -3.09 -2.59 -10.19
CA ALA A 190 -3.27 -3.83 -9.45
C ALA A 190 -4.34 -4.74 -10.10
N LEU A 191 -5.47 -4.17 -10.55
CA LEU A 191 -6.50 -4.93 -11.29
C LEU A 191 -5.99 -5.37 -12.66
N LEU A 192 -5.28 -4.49 -13.38
CA LEU A 192 -4.77 -4.79 -14.71
C LEU A 192 -3.79 -5.96 -14.69
N VAL A 193 -2.90 -6.03 -13.70
CA VAL A 193 -1.89 -7.10 -13.63
C VAL A 193 -2.45 -8.45 -13.17
N ILE A 194 -3.56 -8.47 -12.42
CA ILE A 194 -4.21 -9.74 -12.05
C ILE A 194 -5.24 -10.22 -13.09
N ALA A 195 -5.70 -9.37 -14.01
CA ALA A 195 -6.66 -9.73 -15.06
C ALA A 195 -6.26 -10.96 -15.90
N PRO A 196 -4.98 -11.27 -16.14
CA PRO A 196 -4.59 -12.51 -16.80
C PRO A 196 -5.12 -13.80 -16.14
N ALA A 197 -5.44 -13.80 -14.84
CA ALA A 197 -5.91 -15.00 -14.15
C ALA A 197 -7.30 -15.48 -14.63
N PRO A 198 -8.36 -14.64 -14.68
CA PRO A 198 -9.62 -14.98 -15.33
C PRO A 198 -9.45 -15.39 -16.80
N VAL A 199 -8.62 -14.66 -17.55
CA VAL A 199 -8.33 -14.98 -18.96
C VAL A 199 -7.70 -16.36 -19.10
N ALA A 200 -6.72 -16.72 -18.28
CA ALA A 200 -6.08 -18.03 -18.28
C ALA A 200 -7.09 -19.17 -18.05
N VAL A 201 -8.06 -18.98 -17.17
CA VAL A 201 -9.15 -19.94 -16.93
C VAL A 201 -10.03 -20.11 -18.17
N ILE A 202 -10.44 -19.01 -18.81
CA ILE A 202 -11.31 -19.04 -20.00
C ILE A 202 -10.56 -19.66 -21.19
N VAL A 203 -9.30 -19.30 -21.39
CA VAL A 203 -8.43 -19.85 -22.44
C VAL A 203 -8.23 -21.36 -22.27
N ASP A 204 -8.00 -21.86 -21.04
CA ASP A 204 -7.91 -23.29 -20.78
C ASP A 204 -9.23 -24.01 -21.07
N ALA A 205 -10.37 -23.43 -20.67
CA ALA A 205 -11.68 -24.00 -20.96
C ALA A 205 -11.96 -24.08 -22.46
N LEU A 206 -11.58 -23.03 -23.22
CA LEU A 206 -11.67 -23.01 -24.68
C LEU A 206 -10.73 -24.05 -25.32
N TRP A 207 -9.47 -24.11 -24.90
CA TRP A 207 -8.49 -25.06 -25.42
C TRP A 207 -8.92 -26.51 -25.23
N ARG A 208 -9.59 -26.81 -24.14
CA ARG A 208 -10.17 -28.12 -23.87
C ARG A 208 -11.49 -28.39 -24.55
N ARG A 209 -11.95 -27.45 -25.36
CA ARG A 209 -13.28 -27.53 -26.01
C ARG A 209 -14.46 -27.72 -25.02
N ARG A 210 -14.27 -27.28 -23.76
CA ARG A 210 -15.34 -27.29 -22.75
C ARG A 210 -16.35 -26.18 -22.98
N VAL A 211 -15.93 -25.12 -23.67
CA VAL A 211 -16.77 -23.99 -24.09
C VAL A 211 -16.47 -23.65 -25.54
N SER A 212 -17.47 -23.14 -26.28
CA SER A 212 -17.27 -22.64 -27.63
C SER A 212 -16.59 -21.26 -27.63
N ILE A 213 -16.00 -20.86 -28.76
CA ILE A 213 -15.39 -19.52 -28.94
C ILE A 213 -16.40 -18.42 -28.60
N ARG A 214 -17.64 -18.52 -29.13
CA ARG A 214 -18.72 -17.58 -28.82
C ARG A 214 -19.00 -17.51 -27.32
N SER A 215 -19.04 -18.67 -26.64
CA SER A 215 -19.22 -18.72 -25.19
C SER A 215 -18.07 -18.09 -24.44
N ALA A 216 -16.81 -18.33 -24.83
CA ALA A 216 -15.64 -17.71 -24.23
C ALA A 216 -15.66 -16.18 -24.39
N LEU A 217 -15.94 -15.67 -25.60
CA LEU A 217 -16.04 -14.23 -25.86
C LEU A 217 -17.16 -13.57 -25.05
N VAL A 218 -18.34 -14.17 -24.99
CA VAL A 218 -19.45 -13.65 -24.16
C VAL A 218 -19.08 -13.65 -22.68
N THR A 219 -18.45 -14.72 -22.17
CA THR A 219 -18.00 -14.77 -20.77
C THR A 219 -16.97 -13.67 -20.48
N THR A 220 -15.97 -13.50 -21.36
CA THR A 220 -14.96 -12.44 -21.23
C THR A 220 -15.61 -11.06 -21.27
N GLY A 221 -16.56 -10.83 -22.19
CA GLY A 221 -17.30 -9.58 -22.29
C GLY A 221 -18.11 -9.25 -21.03
N ILE A 222 -18.83 -10.24 -20.48
CA ILE A 222 -19.60 -10.06 -19.24
C ILE A 222 -18.67 -9.75 -18.06
N LEU A 223 -17.61 -10.52 -17.84
CA LEU A 223 -16.68 -10.28 -16.75
C LEU A 223 -15.93 -8.96 -16.92
N GLY A 224 -15.53 -8.61 -18.13
CA GLY A 224 -14.91 -7.31 -18.45
C GLY A 224 -15.84 -6.14 -18.18
N ALA A 225 -17.08 -6.19 -18.68
CA ALA A 225 -18.08 -5.15 -18.42
C ALA A 225 -18.40 -5.03 -16.92
N THR A 226 -18.52 -6.15 -16.21
CA THR A 226 -18.71 -6.16 -14.75
C THR A 226 -17.51 -5.51 -14.04
N THR A 227 -16.28 -5.80 -14.47
CA THR A 227 -15.08 -5.19 -13.89
C THR A 227 -15.08 -3.68 -14.08
N ILE A 228 -15.39 -3.19 -15.29
CA ILE A 228 -15.48 -1.74 -15.56
C ILE A 228 -16.60 -1.11 -14.72
N ALA A 229 -17.78 -1.70 -14.68
CA ALA A 229 -18.92 -1.18 -13.92
C ALA A 229 -18.63 -1.10 -12.42
N MET A 230 -18.01 -2.14 -11.84
CA MET A 230 -17.68 -2.19 -10.41
C MET A 230 -16.50 -1.28 -10.05
N SER A 231 -15.70 -0.86 -11.01
CA SER A 231 -14.58 0.06 -10.82
C SER A 231 -14.92 1.51 -11.20
N ALA A 232 -16.09 1.79 -11.76
CA ALA A 232 -16.46 3.09 -12.30
C ALA A 232 -16.41 4.22 -11.26
N TRP A 233 -16.74 3.93 -10.00
CA TRP A 233 -16.78 4.88 -8.90
C TRP A 233 -15.42 5.53 -8.59
N TRP A 234 -14.31 4.81 -8.74
CA TRP A 234 -12.98 5.36 -8.56
C TRP A 234 -12.30 5.72 -9.89
N LEU A 235 -12.63 5.03 -10.99
CA LEU A 235 -12.10 5.36 -12.32
C LEU A 235 -12.52 6.76 -12.76
N ALA A 236 -13.74 7.19 -12.46
CA ALA A 236 -14.20 8.54 -12.75
C ALA A 236 -13.32 9.61 -12.07
N GLY A 237 -13.05 9.47 -10.77
CA GLY A 237 -12.16 10.36 -10.04
C GLY A 237 -10.75 10.39 -10.62
N LEU A 238 -10.20 9.23 -10.99
CA LEU A 238 -8.87 9.12 -11.60
C LEU A 238 -8.80 9.85 -12.96
N VAL A 239 -9.83 9.74 -13.79
CA VAL A 239 -9.91 10.44 -15.09
C VAL A 239 -10.00 11.95 -14.89
N ILE A 240 -10.81 12.43 -13.94
CA ILE A 240 -10.95 13.85 -13.64
C ILE A 240 -9.62 14.41 -13.10
N GLN A 241 -8.99 13.72 -12.16
CA GLN A 241 -7.67 14.10 -11.62
C GLN A 241 -6.62 14.19 -12.73
N GLY A 242 -6.57 13.22 -13.63
CA GLY A 242 -5.62 13.20 -14.74
C GLY A 242 -5.81 14.36 -15.74
N ARG A 243 -6.99 15.00 -15.76
CA ARG A 243 -7.29 16.13 -16.64
C ARG A 243 -7.07 17.49 -16.00
N HIS A 244 -7.29 17.60 -14.68
CA HIS A 244 -7.39 18.89 -13.98
C HIS A 244 -6.39 19.03 -12.82
N GLY A 245 -5.77 17.95 -12.38
CA GLY A 245 -4.74 17.98 -11.32
C GLY A 245 -3.32 18.13 -11.87
N SER A 246 -2.37 18.26 -10.95
CA SER A 246 -0.94 18.21 -11.26
C SER A 246 -0.57 16.86 -11.88
N ALA A 247 0.56 16.80 -12.57
CA ALA A 247 1.09 15.58 -13.19
C ALA A 247 1.62 14.58 -12.14
N VAL A 248 0.74 14.16 -11.22
CA VAL A 248 1.02 13.29 -10.06
C VAL A 248 1.92 12.11 -10.40
N LEU A 249 1.71 11.54 -11.59
CA LEU A 249 2.46 10.36 -12.02
C LEU A 249 3.93 10.63 -12.31
N SER A 250 4.32 11.89 -12.53
CA SER A 250 5.73 12.28 -12.71
C SER A 250 6.53 12.25 -11.40
N TYR A 251 5.85 12.35 -10.26
CA TYR A 251 6.45 12.35 -8.92
C TYR A 251 6.40 10.99 -8.24
N THR A 252 5.89 9.98 -8.91
CA THR A 252 5.79 8.62 -8.39
C THR A 252 6.84 7.71 -9.05
N GLU A 253 6.75 6.40 -8.81
CA GLU A 253 7.68 5.43 -9.36
C GLU A 253 7.84 5.54 -10.89
N ALA A 254 9.07 5.59 -11.37
CA ALA A 254 9.40 5.61 -12.79
C ALA A 254 9.67 4.19 -13.32
N LEU A 255 9.42 3.96 -14.62
CA LEU A 255 9.67 2.67 -15.25
C LEU A 255 11.15 2.20 -15.15
N PRO A 256 12.17 3.07 -15.25
CA PRO A 256 13.57 2.67 -15.00
C PRO A 256 13.79 2.14 -13.58
N SER A 257 13.24 2.80 -12.57
CA SER A 257 13.40 2.40 -11.16
C SER A 257 12.79 1.04 -10.90
N THR A 258 11.59 0.77 -11.42
CA THR A 258 10.94 -0.54 -11.28
C THR A 258 11.68 -1.62 -12.07
N ALA A 259 12.18 -1.31 -13.28
CA ALA A 259 12.94 -2.24 -14.09
C ALA A 259 14.32 -2.58 -13.47
N ALA A 260 14.93 -1.69 -12.71
CA ALA A 260 16.22 -1.93 -12.08
C ALA A 260 16.21 -3.13 -11.12
N THR A 261 15.09 -3.38 -10.45
CA THR A 261 14.96 -4.40 -9.39
C THR A 261 14.13 -5.62 -9.80
N SER A 262 13.34 -5.54 -10.87
CA SER A 262 12.41 -6.60 -11.30
C SER A 262 13.07 -7.75 -12.07
N THR A 263 14.24 -8.21 -11.60
CA THR A 263 14.94 -9.34 -12.22
C THR A 263 14.13 -10.64 -12.11
N ALA A 264 14.30 -11.57 -13.05
CA ALA A 264 13.57 -12.83 -13.02
C ALA A 264 13.77 -13.63 -11.71
N PRO A 265 15.00 -13.77 -11.15
CA PRO A 265 15.18 -14.44 -9.86
C PRO A 265 14.42 -13.77 -8.70
N GLU A 266 14.35 -12.46 -8.69
CA GLU A 266 13.64 -11.72 -7.62
C GLU A 266 12.12 -11.89 -7.73
N VAL A 267 11.54 -11.70 -8.91
CA VAL A 267 10.09 -11.83 -9.08
C VAL A 267 9.59 -13.27 -8.88
N LEU A 268 10.41 -14.29 -9.21
CA LEU A 268 10.10 -15.69 -8.92
C LEU A 268 10.02 -15.97 -7.41
N ARG A 269 10.79 -15.27 -6.61
CA ARG A 269 10.76 -15.35 -5.13
C ARG A 269 9.66 -14.49 -4.51
N GLY A 270 8.84 -13.79 -5.31
CA GLY A 270 7.81 -12.85 -4.85
C GLY A 270 8.37 -11.50 -4.42
N LEU A 271 9.57 -11.15 -4.87
CA LEU A 271 10.28 -9.90 -4.62
C LEU A 271 10.33 -9.03 -5.90
N GLY A 272 11.26 -8.09 -5.98
CA GLY A 272 11.53 -7.30 -7.18
C GLY A 272 10.82 -5.95 -7.24
N TYR A 273 9.99 -5.60 -6.25
CA TYR A 273 9.42 -4.26 -6.16
C TYR A 273 10.47 -3.28 -5.62
N TRP A 274 10.69 -2.16 -6.33
CA TRP A 274 11.80 -1.23 -6.08
C TRP A 274 11.88 -0.74 -4.62
N LEU A 275 10.75 -0.43 -4.00
CA LEU A 275 10.66 0.07 -2.62
C LEU A 275 11.25 -0.91 -1.59
N PHE A 276 11.32 -2.20 -1.92
CA PHE A 276 11.95 -3.22 -1.08
C PHE A 276 13.47 -3.05 -0.97
N TYR A 277 14.09 -2.38 -1.96
CA TYR A 277 15.55 -2.19 -2.04
C TYR A 277 15.97 -0.76 -1.77
N ASP A 278 15.02 0.15 -1.74
CA ASP A 278 15.24 1.58 -1.65
C ASP A 278 15.66 2.02 -0.24
N ARG A 279 16.39 3.14 -0.19
CA ARG A 279 16.85 3.78 1.04
C ARG A 279 16.86 5.28 0.89
N ASN A 280 16.54 6.00 1.95
CA ASN A 280 16.87 7.41 2.08
C ASN A 280 18.29 7.60 2.62
N ALA A 281 18.70 8.82 2.89
CA ALA A 281 20.03 9.15 3.39
C ALA A 281 20.39 8.45 4.72
N VAL A 282 19.39 8.09 5.53
CA VAL A 282 19.58 7.58 6.90
C VAL A 282 19.35 6.08 7.01
N VAL A 283 18.26 5.58 6.42
CA VAL A 283 17.80 4.18 6.62
C VAL A 283 17.26 3.56 5.35
N ARG A 284 17.17 2.22 5.34
CA ARG A 284 16.35 1.50 4.36
C ARG A 284 14.87 1.78 4.58
N LEU A 285 14.15 2.01 3.49
CA LEU A 285 12.70 2.22 3.58
C LEU A 285 11.93 0.96 3.97
N THR A 286 12.44 -0.24 3.68
CA THR A 286 11.86 -1.52 4.11
C THR A 286 12.86 -2.30 4.96
N SER A 287 12.74 -2.21 6.27
CA SER A 287 13.66 -2.89 7.22
C SER A 287 13.58 -4.41 7.12
N ALA A 288 12.42 -4.96 6.73
CA ALA A 288 12.21 -6.38 6.50
C ALA A 288 12.98 -6.93 5.28
N ALA A 289 13.61 -6.09 4.47
CA ALA A 289 14.37 -6.50 3.28
C ALA A 289 15.75 -7.08 3.60
N ASP A 290 16.36 -6.70 4.74
CA ASP A 290 17.73 -7.08 5.08
C ASP A 290 17.99 -8.59 5.04
N PRO A 291 17.14 -9.47 5.62
CA PRO A 291 17.39 -10.91 5.58
C PRO A 291 17.41 -11.51 4.18
N TYR A 292 16.71 -10.91 3.22
CA TYR A 292 16.66 -11.42 1.83
C TYR A 292 17.93 -11.13 1.04
N GLN A 293 18.73 -10.16 1.47
CA GLN A 293 19.98 -9.75 0.84
C GLN A 293 21.21 -10.30 1.58
N SER A 294 21.11 -10.52 2.90
CA SER A 294 22.26 -10.87 3.74
C SER A 294 22.21 -12.29 4.33
N ASN A 295 21.02 -12.91 4.46
CA ASN A 295 20.88 -14.20 5.10
C ASN A 295 20.74 -15.35 4.07
N PRO A 296 21.77 -16.23 3.92
CA PRO A 296 21.74 -17.30 2.95
C PRO A 296 20.63 -18.33 3.22
N VAL A 297 20.18 -18.49 4.48
CA VAL A 297 19.11 -19.45 4.82
C VAL A 297 17.78 -18.96 4.25
N VAL A 298 17.47 -17.67 4.35
CA VAL A 298 16.28 -17.06 3.76
C VAL A 298 16.34 -17.13 2.23
N PHE A 299 17.50 -16.86 1.65
CA PHE A 299 17.72 -16.98 0.20
C PHE A 299 17.44 -18.42 -0.27
N VAL A 300 18.05 -19.41 0.37
CA VAL A 300 17.88 -20.85 0.05
C VAL A 300 16.43 -21.28 0.21
N ALA A 301 15.74 -20.86 1.28
CA ALA A 301 14.31 -21.18 1.48
C ALA A 301 13.45 -20.67 0.32
N GLY A 302 13.68 -19.43 -0.15
CA GLY A 302 12.99 -18.88 -1.31
C GLY A 302 13.27 -19.68 -2.59
N VAL A 303 14.54 -20.04 -2.85
CA VAL A 303 14.93 -20.84 -4.01
C VAL A 303 14.30 -22.24 -3.95
N VAL A 304 14.28 -22.88 -2.77
CA VAL A 304 13.65 -24.20 -2.57
C VAL A 304 12.16 -24.15 -2.92
N ILE A 305 11.44 -23.09 -2.49
CA ILE A 305 10.02 -22.92 -2.83
C ILE A 305 9.85 -22.78 -4.35
N VAL A 306 10.67 -21.97 -5.02
CA VAL A 306 10.60 -21.74 -6.46
C VAL A 306 10.86 -23.04 -7.24
N VAL A 307 12.00 -23.70 -6.98
CA VAL A 307 12.39 -24.93 -7.68
C VAL A 307 11.38 -26.04 -7.43
N SER A 308 10.99 -26.26 -6.19
CA SER A 308 9.98 -27.26 -5.82
C SER A 308 8.61 -26.92 -6.41
N GLY A 309 8.26 -25.64 -6.46
CA GLY A 309 7.04 -25.16 -7.11
C GLY A 309 7.00 -25.47 -8.60
N LEU A 310 8.08 -25.21 -9.32
CA LEU A 310 8.20 -25.51 -10.76
C LEU A 310 8.15 -27.03 -11.05
N LEU A 311 8.89 -27.82 -10.28
CA LEU A 311 8.89 -29.29 -10.42
C LEU A 311 7.50 -29.87 -10.14
N GLY A 312 6.83 -29.38 -9.09
CA GLY A 312 5.49 -29.78 -8.74
C GLY A 312 4.45 -29.34 -9.77
N LEU A 313 4.53 -28.10 -10.25
CA LEU A 313 3.63 -27.57 -11.29
C LEU A 313 3.69 -28.43 -12.56
N ARG A 314 4.90 -28.83 -12.98
CA ARG A 314 5.09 -29.75 -14.13
C ARG A 314 4.38 -31.08 -13.93
N SER A 315 4.24 -31.56 -12.71
CA SER A 315 3.68 -32.88 -12.38
C SER A 315 2.19 -32.88 -12.04
N LEU A 316 1.54 -31.72 -11.96
CA LEU A 316 0.10 -31.58 -11.78
C LEU A 316 -0.67 -32.15 -12.97
N ARG A 317 -1.91 -32.59 -12.72
CA ARG A 317 -2.86 -33.00 -13.78
C ARG A 317 -2.99 -31.85 -14.79
N SER A 318 -3.14 -32.17 -16.06
CA SER A 318 -3.17 -31.18 -17.15
C SER A 318 -4.27 -30.11 -16.98
N ASP A 319 -5.36 -30.47 -16.29
CA ASP A 319 -6.51 -29.61 -16.05
C ASP A 319 -6.30 -28.54 -14.95
N VAL A 320 -5.37 -28.79 -14.09
CA VAL A 320 -4.92 -27.83 -13.09
C VAL A 320 -3.67 -27.10 -13.57
N ARG A 321 -2.75 -27.87 -14.17
CA ARG A 321 -1.46 -27.34 -14.62
C ARG A 321 -1.57 -26.22 -15.64
N ARG A 322 -2.43 -26.37 -16.66
CA ARG A 322 -2.50 -25.42 -17.78
C ARG A 322 -2.90 -24.01 -17.34
N PRO A 323 -4.04 -23.79 -16.64
CA PRO A 323 -4.40 -22.46 -16.20
C PRO A 323 -3.38 -21.87 -15.23
N LEU A 324 -2.80 -22.67 -14.31
CA LEU A 324 -1.74 -22.21 -13.41
C LEU A 324 -0.44 -21.86 -14.17
N ALA A 325 -0.07 -22.64 -15.19
CA ALA A 325 1.09 -22.36 -16.03
C ALA A 325 0.88 -21.09 -16.88
N LEU A 326 -0.33 -20.87 -17.41
CA LEU A 326 -0.66 -19.62 -18.11
C LEU A 326 -0.56 -18.40 -17.18
N MET A 327 -1.10 -18.51 -15.95
CA MET A 327 -0.94 -17.46 -14.93
C MET A 327 0.53 -17.22 -14.60
N PHE A 328 1.31 -18.29 -14.39
CA PHE A 328 2.74 -18.22 -14.10
C PHE A 328 3.50 -17.48 -15.21
N VAL A 329 3.32 -17.89 -16.46
CA VAL A 329 3.99 -17.27 -17.61
C VAL A 329 3.59 -15.80 -17.76
N ALA A 330 2.29 -15.49 -17.69
CA ALA A 330 1.80 -14.13 -17.73
C ALA A 330 2.36 -13.29 -16.57
N GLY A 331 2.39 -13.88 -15.36
CA GLY A 331 2.97 -13.25 -14.18
C GLY A 331 4.46 -12.94 -14.34
N VAL A 332 5.26 -13.87 -14.88
CA VAL A 332 6.69 -13.64 -15.13
C VAL A 332 6.88 -12.56 -16.18
N VAL A 333 6.18 -12.64 -17.32
CA VAL A 333 6.30 -11.64 -18.41
C VAL A 333 5.93 -10.24 -17.93
N LEU A 334 4.87 -10.12 -17.13
CA LEU A 334 4.46 -8.85 -16.56
C LEU A 334 5.39 -8.39 -15.44
N ALA A 335 5.73 -9.23 -14.47
CA ALA A 335 6.48 -8.82 -13.30
C ALA A 335 7.94 -8.50 -13.58
N VAL A 336 8.60 -9.21 -14.49
CA VAL A 336 9.94 -8.85 -15.01
C VAL A 336 9.88 -7.53 -15.78
N GLY A 337 8.79 -7.33 -16.52
CA GLY A 337 8.52 -6.06 -17.14
C GLY A 337 9.60 -5.62 -18.13
N ALA A 338 10.01 -4.37 -17.96
CA ALA A 338 11.04 -3.74 -18.82
C ALA A 338 12.49 -4.08 -18.42
N HIS A 339 12.70 -5.06 -17.53
CA HIS A 339 14.07 -5.47 -17.16
C HIS A 339 14.73 -6.34 -18.27
N PRO A 340 16.02 -6.11 -18.61
CA PRO A 340 16.84 -4.95 -18.27
C PRO A 340 16.42 -3.71 -19.07
N TYR A 341 16.33 -2.55 -18.43
CA TYR A 341 15.80 -1.33 -19.05
C TYR A 341 16.56 -0.87 -20.29
N SER A 342 17.88 -1.12 -20.33
CA SER A 342 18.75 -0.81 -21.47
C SER A 342 18.50 -1.67 -22.71
N SER A 343 17.91 -2.87 -22.54
CA SER A 343 17.63 -3.81 -23.63
C SER A 343 16.34 -4.60 -23.36
N PRO A 344 15.19 -3.92 -23.27
CA PRO A 344 13.92 -4.57 -22.95
C PRO A 344 13.46 -5.50 -24.09
N THR A 345 12.61 -6.45 -23.75
CA THR A 345 11.99 -7.30 -24.77
C THR A 345 11.19 -6.46 -25.78
N PRO A 346 10.96 -6.93 -27.02
CA PRO A 346 10.25 -6.15 -28.05
C PRO A 346 8.88 -5.63 -27.60
N ALA A 347 8.14 -6.42 -26.81
CA ALA A 347 6.85 -6.01 -26.29
C ALA A 347 6.96 -4.84 -25.27
N TRP A 348 7.99 -4.84 -24.45
CA TRP A 348 8.25 -3.80 -23.47
C TRP A 348 8.97 -2.58 -24.03
N ARG A 349 9.69 -2.74 -25.15
CA ARG A 349 10.34 -1.63 -25.86
C ARG A 349 9.35 -0.56 -26.26
N LEU A 350 8.16 -0.96 -26.76
CA LEU A 350 7.10 -0.02 -27.10
C LEU A 350 6.70 0.88 -25.91
N LEU A 351 6.71 0.34 -24.70
CA LEU A 351 6.39 1.08 -23.47
C LEU A 351 7.55 1.97 -23.02
N VAL A 352 8.79 1.47 -23.16
CA VAL A 352 10.02 2.22 -22.83
C VAL A 352 10.19 3.41 -23.76
N ASP A 353 9.91 3.23 -25.05
CA ASP A 353 10.00 4.30 -26.07
C ASP A 353 8.87 5.35 -25.91
N ASN A 354 7.79 4.99 -25.20
CA ASN A 354 6.64 5.87 -24.96
C ASN A 354 6.29 5.93 -23.45
N PRO A 355 7.17 6.44 -22.59
CA PRO A 355 7.03 6.32 -21.12
C PRO A 355 5.83 7.09 -20.56
N GLN A 356 5.35 8.11 -21.26
CA GLN A 356 4.19 8.92 -20.86
C GLN A 356 2.86 8.38 -21.41
N SER A 357 2.87 7.29 -22.18
CA SER A 357 1.63 6.69 -22.66
C SER A 357 0.81 6.11 -21.49
N ALA A 358 -0.52 6.17 -21.60
CA ALA A 358 -1.42 5.63 -20.57
C ALA A 358 -1.11 4.15 -20.25
N LEU A 359 -0.69 3.36 -21.24
CA LEU A 359 -0.31 1.96 -21.03
C LEU A 359 1.01 1.83 -20.27
N SER A 360 2.02 2.65 -20.58
CA SER A 360 3.29 2.66 -19.84
C SER A 360 3.09 3.06 -18.40
N LEU A 361 2.32 4.11 -18.15
CA LEU A 361 1.95 4.56 -16.82
C LEU A 361 1.14 3.50 -16.05
N ALA A 362 0.24 2.79 -16.72
CA ALA A 362 -0.54 1.71 -16.12
C ALA A 362 0.30 0.46 -15.80
N LEU A 363 1.35 0.16 -16.56
CA LEU A 363 2.18 -1.04 -16.40
C LEU A 363 3.52 -0.78 -15.71
N ARG A 364 3.84 0.46 -15.34
CA ARG A 364 5.14 0.78 -14.71
C ARG A 364 5.41 0.00 -13.42
N SER A 365 4.38 -0.27 -12.62
CA SER A 365 4.47 -1.08 -11.39
C SER A 365 4.23 -2.56 -11.67
N SER A 366 4.81 -3.09 -12.73
CA SER A 366 4.54 -4.43 -13.26
C SER A 366 4.85 -5.57 -12.28
N THR A 367 5.74 -5.38 -11.30
CA THR A 367 6.05 -6.34 -10.24
C THR A 367 4.82 -6.72 -9.39
N ARG A 368 3.76 -5.91 -9.42
CA ARG A 368 2.46 -6.23 -8.80
C ARG A 368 1.78 -7.46 -9.42
N ALA A 369 2.26 -7.97 -10.56
CA ALA A 369 1.83 -9.23 -11.15
C ALA A 369 2.39 -10.48 -10.44
N ALA A 370 3.32 -10.34 -9.50
CA ALA A 370 3.92 -11.46 -8.77
C ALA A 370 2.91 -12.43 -8.10
N PRO A 371 1.71 -12.02 -7.64
CA PRO A 371 0.69 -12.94 -7.15
C PRO A 371 0.33 -14.08 -8.11
N LEU A 372 0.37 -13.83 -9.43
CA LEU A 372 0.14 -14.84 -10.46
C LEU A 372 1.24 -15.92 -10.46
N ILE A 373 2.46 -15.53 -10.19
CA ILE A 373 3.62 -16.42 -10.05
C ILE A 373 3.48 -17.22 -8.76
N VAL A 374 3.25 -16.52 -7.65
CA VAL A 374 3.22 -17.11 -6.31
C VAL A 374 2.11 -18.15 -6.18
N VAL A 375 0.89 -17.89 -6.70
CA VAL A 375 -0.20 -18.86 -6.62
C VAL A 375 0.10 -20.15 -7.38
N ALA A 376 0.73 -20.05 -8.55
CA ALA A 376 1.11 -21.22 -9.35
C ALA A 376 2.22 -22.03 -8.67
N LEU A 377 3.26 -21.36 -8.14
CA LEU A 377 4.35 -21.99 -7.40
C LEU A 377 3.86 -22.61 -6.08
N ALA A 378 2.92 -21.97 -5.37
CA ALA A 378 2.35 -22.47 -4.14
C ALA A 378 1.62 -23.81 -4.36
N PHE A 379 0.77 -23.92 -5.37
CA PHE A 379 0.14 -25.19 -5.72
C PHE A 379 1.15 -26.24 -6.21
N GLY A 380 2.15 -25.83 -6.98
CA GLY A 380 3.23 -26.71 -7.40
C GLY A 380 4.01 -27.25 -6.20
N PHE A 381 4.45 -26.39 -5.29
CA PHE A 381 5.18 -26.78 -4.08
C PHE A 381 4.37 -27.73 -3.21
N GLY A 382 3.10 -27.39 -2.93
CA GLY A 382 2.21 -28.27 -2.19
C GLY A 382 2.03 -29.64 -2.84
N HIS A 383 1.92 -29.68 -4.18
CA HIS A 383 1.80 -30.95 -4.91
C HIS A 383 3.08 -31.78 -4.85
N LEU A 384 4.27 -31.17 -4.94
CA LEU A 384 5.52 -31.90 -4.80
C LEU A 384 5.67 -32.51 -3.40
N VAL A 385 5.32 -31.74 -2.35
CA VAL A 385 5.32 -32.21 -0.96
C VAL A 385 4.38 -33.42 -0.80
N ASP A 386 3.16 -33.33 -1.35
CA ASP A 386 2.21 -34.46 -1.31
C ASP A 386 2.74 -35.71 -2.02
N ARG A 387 3.30 -35.55 -3.21
CA ARG A 387 3.94 -36.67 -3.94
C ARG A 387 5.08 -37.30 -3.15
N THR A 388 5.94 -36.48 -2.55
CA THR A 388 7.07 -36.97 -1.74
C THR A 388 6.56 -37.72 -0.52
N ARG A 389 5.55 -37.19 0.15
CA ARG A 389 4.87 -37.83 1.28
C ARG A 389 4.27 -39.20 0.88
N LEU A 390 3.54 -39.26 -0.22
CA LEU A 390 2.92 -40.50 -0.72
C LEU A 390 3.97 -41.55 -1.14
N ARG A 391 5.09 -41.11 -1.76
CA ARG A 391 6.20 -42.02 -2.08
C ARG A 391 6.87 -42.58 -0.82
N ALA A 392 7.08 -41.73 0.21
CA ALA A 392 7.64 -42.17 1.47
C ALA A 392 6.76 -43.22 2.19
N LEU A 393 5.44 -43.04 2.14
CA LEU A 393 4.50 -44.03 2.66
C LEU A 393 4.60 -45.38 1.92
N ARG A 394 4.71 -45.34 0.58
CA ARG A 394 4.83 -46.57 -0.25
C ARG A 394 6.18 -47.25 -0.09
N SER A 395 7.24 -46.50 0.24
CA SER A 395 8.59 -47.07 0.44
C SER A 395 8.89 -47.42 1.89
N SER A 396 7.86 -47.57 2.73
CA SER A 396 7.99 -47.92 4.16
C SER A 396 8.89 -46.96 4.95
N ARG A 397 8.90 -45.67 4.58
CA ARG A 397 9.63 -44.60 5.28
C ARG A 397 8.66 -43.66 6.03
N PRO A 398 7.95 -44.11 7.08
CA PRO A 398 6.87 -43.37 7.72
C PRO A 398 7.34 -42.05 8.33
N ARG A 399 8.59 -41.99 8.84
CA ARG A 399 9.18 -40.75 9.42
C ARG A 399 9.25 -39.63 8.37
N LEU A 400 9.71 -39.92 7.15
CA LEU A 400 9.75 -38.94 6.07
C LEU A 400 8.35 -38.49 5.64
N ALA A 401 7.38 -39.40 5.65
CA ALA A 401 5.99 -39.05 5.33
C ALA A 401 5.36 -38.11 6.36
N VAL A 402 5.65 -38.29 7.65
CA VAL A 402 5.15 -37.44 8.74
C VAL A 402 5.83 -36.09 8.72
N LEU A 403 7.13 -36.02 8.46
CA LEU A 403 7.93 -34.78 8.48
C LEU A 403 7.75 -33.92 7.22
N ALA A 404 7.22 -34.44 6.12
CA ALA A 404 7.15 -33.70 4.85
C ALA A 404 6.36 -32.38 4.94
N VAL A 405 5.21 -32.38 5.61
CA VAL A 405 4.38 -31.16 5.76
C VAL A 405 5.01 -30.19 6.77
N PRO A 406 5.38 -30.59 8.01
CA PRO A 406 6.06 -29.68 8.94
C PRO A 406 7.31 -29.03 8.36
N LEU A 407 8.15 -29.78 7.63
CA LEU A 407 9.34 -29.25 6.97
C LEU A 407 8.98 -28.21 5.89
N ALA A 408 7.97 -28.48 5.08
CA ALA A 408 7.50 -27.52 4.09
C ALA A 408 6.99 -26.22 4.74
N LEU A 409 6.22 -26.33 5.82
CA LEU A 409 5.74 -25.16 6.57
C LEU A 409 6.89 -24.41 7.24
N ALA A 410 7.89 -25.10 7.77
CA ALA A 410 9.10 -24.45 8.32
C ALA A 410 9.85 -23.65 7.23
N ILE A 411 10.01 -24.20 6.02
CA ILE A 411 10.61 -23.50 4.88
C ILE A 411 9.80 -22.23 4.54
N VAL A 412 8.47 -22.29 4.56
CA VAL A 412 7.61 -21.12 4.34
C VAL A 412 7.82 -20.07 5.43
N MET A 413 7.91 -20.47 6.69
CA MET A 413 8.15 -19.53 7.80
C MET A 413 9.56 -18.90 7.73
N ILE A 414 10.58 -19.67 7.37
CA ILE A 414 11.93 -19.16 7.12
C ILE A 414 11.93 -18.14 5.96
N ASN A 415 11.10 -18.36 4.95
CA ASN A 415 10.99 -17.45 3.80
C ASN A 415 10.23 -16.14 4.14
N LEU A 416 9.61 -16.01 5.31
CA LEU A 416 8.99 -14.77 5.80
C LEU A 416 9.44 -14.47 7.25
N PRO A 417 10.72 -14.19 7.49
CA PRO A 417 11.24 -13.99 8.84
C PRO A 417 10.61 -12.78 9.54
N ALA A 418 10.14 -11.79 8.78
CA ALA A 418 9.48 -10.60 9.29
C ALA A 418 8.24 -10.91 10.17
N LEU A 419 7.53 -12.01 9.89
CA LEU A 419 6.36 -12.42 10.67
C LEU A 419 6.73 -12.78 12.12
N LEU A 420 7.87 -13.44 12.30
CA LEU A 420 8.32 -13.91 13.63
C LEU A 420 9.19 -12.87 14.34
N SER A 421 9.85 -11.97 13.60
CA SER A 421 10.71 -10.93 14.17
C SER A 421 9.97 -9.61 14.45
N GLY A 422 8.65 -9.55 14.22
CA GLY A 422 7.86 -8.33 14.41
C GLY A 422 8.09 -7.25 13.35
N ARG A 423 8.79 -7.54 12.25
CA ARG A 423 9.09 -6.57 11.19
C ARG A 423 8.04 -6.53 10.07
N MET A 424 6.88 -7.14 10.28
CA MET A 424 5.72 -6.94 9.41
C MET A 424 5.16 -5.52 9.54
N VAL A 425 5.32 -4.90 10.71
CA VAL A 425 5.19 -3.46 10.91
C VAL A 425 6.58 -2.86 10.81
N ASP A 426 6.77 -1.94 9.88
CA ASP A 426 8.09 -1.39 9.63
C ASP A 426 8.41 -0.30 10.66
N PRO A 427 9.44 -0.47 11.52
CA PRO A 427 9.79 0.49 12.55
C PRO A 427 10.33 1.82 12.00
N VAL A 428 10.63 1.87 10.72
CA VAL A 428 11.10 3.10 10.04
C VAL A 428 9.96 4.07 9.74
N MET A 429 8.74 3.53 9.55
CA MET A 429 7.55 4.30 9.17
C MET A 429 6.41 4.03 10.14
N GLU A 430 6.63 4.34 11.42
CA GLU A 430 5.61 4.21 12.45
C GLU A 430 5.57 5.47 13.33
N ARG A 431 4.43 5.70 13.95
CA ARG A 431 4.22 6.71 14.97
C ARG A 431 3.61 6.10 16.23
N PRO A 432 3.74 6.75 17.39
CA PRO A 432 2.97 6.35 18.56
C PRO A 432 1.46 6.49 18.28
N GLU A 433 0.65 5.68 18.97
CA GLU A 433 -0.82 5.79 18.94
C GLU A 433 -1.25 7.18 19.39
N GLN A 434 -0.77 7.60 20.56
CA GLN A 434 -1.03 8.93 21.08
C GLN A 434 -0.13 9.95 20.38
N LEU A 435 -0.76 10.98 19.84
CA LEU A 435 -0.05 12.09 19.24
C LEU A 435 0.55 13.00 20.33
N PRO A 436 1.68 13.69 20.06
CA PRO A 436 2.20 14.69 20.99
C PRO A 436 1.18 15.80 21.26
N ALA A 437 1.08 16.22 22.53
CA ALA A 437 0.14 17.25 22.97
C ALA A 437 0.26 18.55 22.15
N ALA A 438 1.49 18.91 21.76
CA ALA A 438 1.72 20.10 20.92
C ALA A 438 0.89 20.11 19.62
N TRP A 439 0.64 18.94 19.01
CA TRP A 439 -0.15 18.83 17.79
C TRP A 439 -1.65 18.95 18.05
N THR A 440 -2.15 18.31 19.12
CA THR A 440 -3.57 18.38 19.49
C THR A 440 -3.95 19.76 20.01
N ASP A 441 -3.07 20.41 20.75
CA ASP A 441 -3.29 21.75 21.28
C ASP A 441 -3.25 22.81 20.16
N ALA A 442 -2.29 22.66 19.22
CA ALA A 442 -2.23 23.53 18.04
C ALA A 442 -3.49 23.37 17.18
N ALA A 443 -3.94 22.12 16.93
CA ALA A 443 -5.15 21.86 16.17
C ALA A 443 -6.39 22.46 16.85
N SER A 444 -6.48 22.34 18.18
CA SER A 444 -7.59 22.93 18.97
C SER A 444 -7.64 24.44 18.86
N LEU A 445 -6.49 25.13 18.92
CA LEU A 445 -6.42 26.58 18.71
C LEU A 445 -6.81 26.96 17.28
N LEU A 446 -6.36 26.19 16.28
CA LEU A 446 -6.71 26.43 14.88
C LEU A 446 -8.22 26.28 14.65
N ASP A 447 -8.87 25.28 15.25
CA ASP A 447 -10.31 25.09 15.18
C ASP A 447 -11.08 26.21 15.89
N GLN A 448 -10.63 26.65 17.08
CA GLN A 448 -11.21 27.81 17.77
C GLN A 448 -11.16 29.05 16.87
N ARG A 449 -9.99 29.37 16.29
CA ARG A 449 -9.85 30.53 15.40
C ARG A 449 -10.70 30.41 14.13
N PHE A 450 -10.84 29.21 13.59
CA PHE A 450 -11.73 28.97 12.46
C PHE A 450 -13.18 29.29 12.82
N ASP A 451 -13.64 28.85 13.98
CA ASP A 451 -14.99 29.14 14.48
C ASP A 451 -15.18 30.62 14.81
N GLU A 452 -14.12 31.37 15.12
CA GLU A 452 -14.08 32.85 15.29
C GLU A 452 -14.07 33.62 13.96
N GLY A 453 -14.01 32.93 12.81
CA GLY A 453 -14.10 33.56 11.49
C GLY A 453 -12.75 33.66 10.74
N HIS A 454 -11.65 33.14 11.30
CA HIS A 454 -10.36 33.01 10.61
C HIS A 454 -10.39 31.79 9.67
N THR A 455 -11.04 31.94 8.52
CA THR A 455 -11.34 30.83 7.60
C THR A 455 -10.27 30.61 6.51
N GLY A 456 -9.18 31.39 6.52
CA GLY A 456 -8.03 31.18 5.65
C GLY A 456 -7.31 29.86 5.92
N ALA A 457 -6.45 29.45 5.00
CA ALA A 457 -5.69 28.22 5.14
C ALA A 457 -4.53 28.35 6.13
N VAL A 458 -4.09 27.21 6.67
CA VAL A 458 -2.81 27.08 7.39
C VAL A 458 -1.73 26.66 6.40
N LEU A 459 -0.64 27.44 6.32
CA LEU A 459 0.57 27.07 5.60
C LEU A 459 1.58 26.46 6.57
N MET A 460 1.95 25.19 6.36
CA MET A 460 2.98 24.52 7.16
C MET A 460 4.37 24.78 6.56
N LEU A 461 5.27 25.34 7.36
CA LEU A 461 6.65 25.64 6.99
C LEU A 461 7.66 25.08 8.02
N PRO A 462 8.88 24.78 7.58
CA PRO A 462 9.22 24.52 6.19
C PRO A 462 8.47 23.29 5.69
N GLY A 463 8.21 23.21 4.39
CA GLY A 463 7.60 22.02 3.81
C GLY A 463 8.55 20.84 3.84
N ILE A 464 8.01 19.65 4.08
CA ILE A 464 8.73 18.38 4.04
C ILE A 464 8.03 17.45 3.08
N GLU A 465 8.80 16.75 2.24
CA GLU A 465 8.25 15.82 1.23
C GLU A 465 7.42 14.71 1.85
N SER A 466 7.78 14.30 3.07
CA SER A 466 7.08 13.24 3.80
C SER A 466 7.17 13.54 5.29
N ALA A 467 6.06 13.43 6.00
CA ALA A 467 5.92 13.82 7.39
C ALA A 467 6.73 12.91 8.33
N ALA A 468 8.03 13.16 8.42
CA ALA A 468 8.97 12.48 9.29
C ALA A 468 9.40 13.43 10.43
N PHE A 469 8.95 13.13 11.65
CA PHE A 469 9.22 13.92 12.85
C PHE A 469 10.08 13.13 13.85
N ARG A 470 10.68 13.81 14.83
CA ARG A 470 11.46 13.14 15.89
C ARG A 470 10.62 12.18 16.74
N TRP A 471 9.32 12.44 16.86
CA TRP A 471 8.39 11.58 17.60
C TRP A 471 7.80 10.42 16.77
N GLY A 472 7.94 10.44 15.44
CA GLY A 472 7.42 9.38 14.57
C GLY A 472 7.37 9.77 13.10
N TYR A 473 7.08 8.77 12.27
CA TYR A 473 7.01 8.96 10.81
C TYR A 473 5.64 8.54 10.27
N PRO A 474 4.63 9.43 10.33
CA PRO A 474 3.29 9.16 9.80
C PRO A 474 3.22 9.10 8.27
N VAL A 475 4.24 9.52 7.54
CA VAL A 475 4.32 9.61 6.06
C VAL A 475 3.48 10.78 5.52
N ASP A 476 2.18 10.76 5.73
CA ASP A 476 1.29 11.87 5.36
C ASP A 476 1.26 12.96 6.45
N PRO A 477 1.01 14.22 6.09
CA PRO A 477 0.81 15.31 7.04
C PRO A 477 -0.39 15.02 7.96
N ILE A 478 -0.18 15.16 9.27
CA ILE A 478 -1.18 14.74 10.28
C ILE A 478 -2.27 15.80 10.53
N LEU A 479 -1.99 17.06 10.32
CA LEU A 479 -2.89 18.16 10.65
C LEU A 479 -4.24 18.11 9.90
N PRO A 480 -4.33 17.66 8.62
CA PRO A 480 -5.63 17.49 7.95
C PRO A 480 -6.60 16.54 8.65
N GLY A 481 -6.09 15.59 9.43
CA GLY A 481 -6.91 14.69 10.25
C GLY A 481 -7.30 15.25 11.62
N LEU A 482 -6.73 16.40 12.03
CA LEU A 482 -6.90 16.97 13.38
C LEU A 482 -7.72 18.26 13.40
N THR A 483 -7.75 19.04 12.33
CA THR A 483 -8.42 20.36 12.29
C THR A 483 -9.41 20.46 11.14
N LYS A 484 -10.43 21.33 11.31
CA LYS A 484 -11.37 21.72 10.25
C LYS A 484 -10.75 22.73 9.27
N LYS A 485 -9.68 23.41 9.69
CA LYS A 485 -9.09 24.51 8.94
C LYS A 485 -8.42 23.99 7.66
N PRO A 486 -8.59 24.69 6.51
CA PRO A 486 -7.90 24.31 5.28
C PRO A 486 -6.39 24.34 5.43
N MET A 487 -5.68 23.49 4.71
CA MET A 487 -4.24 23.36 4.82
C MET A 487 -3.52 23.43 3.50
N LEU A 488 -2.37 24.08 3.53
CA LEU A 488 -1.36 24.03 2.48
C LEU A 488 -0.07 23.48 3.06
N ASN A 489 0.36 22.36 2.53
CA ASN A 489 1.62 21.73 2.91
C ASN A 489 2.24 21.06 1.68
N ARG A 490 3.56 20.98 1.69
CA ARG A 490 4.26 20.09 0.76
C ARG A 490 3.91 18.64 1.10
N ASP A 491 3.71 17.83 0.10
CA ASP A 491 3.56 16.36 0.21
C ASP A 491 4.50 15.73 -0.83
N TRP A 492 4.77 14.43 -0.69
CA TRP A 492 5.57 13.66 -1.64
C TRP A 492 5.10 13.84 -3.09
N VAL A 493 3.78 13.92 -3.25
CA VAL A 493 3.15 14.05 -4.56
C VAL A 493 2.26 15.30 -4.60
N PRO A 494 2.47 16.25 -5.52
CA PRO A 494 1.62 17.42 -5.67
C PRO A 494 0.23 17.02 -6.15
N GLN A 495 -0.79 17.28 -5.36
CA GLN A 495 -2.15 16.79 -5.62
C GLN A 495 -3.13 17.89 -6.05
N GLY A 496 -2.82 19.15 -5.76
CA GLY A 496 -3.62 20.32 -6.14
C GLY A 496 -3.52 20.66 -7.64
N SER A 497 -3.96 21.87 -8.00
CA SER A 497 -3.73 22.39 -9.36
C SER A 497 -2.24 22.69 -9.59
N ALA A 498 -1.74 22.46 -10.81
CA ALA A 498 -0.33 22.63 -11.11
C ALA A 498 0.21 24.03 -10.74
N PRO A 499 -0.44 25.17 -11.13
CA PRO A 499 0.09 26.48 -10.78
C PRO A 499 0.16 26.76 -9.28
N HIS A 500 -0.80 26.22 -8.51
CA HIS A 500 -0.82 26.39 -7.06
C HIS A 500 0.31 25.60 -6.39
N MET A 501 0.51 24.36 -6.84
CA MET A 501 1.57 23.50 -6.33
C MET A 501 2.96 24.02 -6.72
N ASP A 502 3.13 24.53 -7.94
CA ASP A 502 4.39 25.12 -8.39
C ASP A 502 4.80 26.31 -7.53
N LEU A 503 3.84 27.18 -7.16
CA LEU A 503 4.10 28.30 -6.26
C LEU A 503 4.44 27.84 -4.84
N LEU A 504 3.71 26.87 -4.30
CA LEU A 504 3.96 26.31 -2.98
C LEU A 504 5.36 25.66 -2.90
N TYR A 505 5.72 24.89 -3.92
CA TYR A 505 7.02 24.22 -3.97
C TYR A 505 8.17 25.22 -4.17
N ALA A 506 7.98 26.23 -4.99
CA ALA A 506 8.99 27.28 -5.16
C ALA A 506 9.24 28.05 -3.85
N LEU A 507 8.18 28.33 -3.08
CA LEU A 507 8.32 28.95 -1.76
C LEU A 507 9.10 28.03 -0.82
N ASP A 508 8.70 26.77 -0.73
CA ASP A 508 9.35 25.80 0.15
C ASP A 508 10.82 25.55 -0.24
N ASP A 509 11.11 25.37 -1.53
CA ASP A 509 12.48 25.19 -2.04
C ASP A 509 13.35 26.41 -1.71
N SER A 510 12.78 27.64 -1.67
CA SER A 510 13.52 28.83 -1.26
C SER A 510 13.95 28.76 0.21
N PHE A 511 13.13 28.21 1.09
CA PHE A 511 13.50 27.93 2.49
C PHE A 511 14.59 26.88 2.58
N GLN A 512 14.43 25.76 1.89
CA GLN A 512 15.36 24.63 1.97
C GLN A 512 16.73 24.97 1.37
N ASN A 513 16.79 25.86 0.38
CA ASN A 513 18.04 26.32 -0.23
C ASN A 513 18.61 27.57 0.44
N GLY A 514 17.98 28.09 1.50
CA GLY A 514 18.40 29.29 2.21
C GLY A 514 18.38 30.56 1.38
N THR A 515 17.54 30.62 0.35
CA THR A 515 17.35 31.77 -0.54
C THR A 515 16.04 32.54 -0.25
N ALA A 516 15.27 32.11 0.76
CA ALA A 516 14.01 32.73 1.13
C ALA A 516 14.23 34.18 1.58
N ASP A 517 13.50 35.13 0.97
CA ASP A 517 13.39 36.48 1.47
C ASP A 517 12.21 36.56 2.45
N ALA A 518 12.51 36.88 3.71
CA ALA A 518 11.50 37.02 4.76
C ALA A 518 10.35 37.96 4.37
N ARG A 519 10.63 39.00 3.56
CA ARG A 519 9.62 39.94 3.08
C ARG A 519 8.63 39.35 2.07
N SER A 520 8.95 38.24 1.45
CA SER A 520 8.08 37.57 0.46
C SER A 520 7.04 36.65 1.08
N ILE A 521 7.23 36.20 2.32
CA ILE A 521 6.41 35.18 2.96
C ILE A 521 4.96 35.64 3.11
N ALA A 522 4.71 36.76 3.79
CA ALA A 522 3.35 37.21 4.02
C ALA A 522 2.60 37.57 2.71
N PRO A 523 3.21 38.26 1.71
CA PRO A 523 2.56 38.47 0.42
C PRO A 523 2.18 37.20 -0.33
N ILE A 524 3.08 36.20 -0.37
CA ILE A 524 2.79 34.90 -1.02
C ILE A 524 1.71 34.17 -0.26
N ALA A 525 1.77 34.12 1.05
CA ALA A 525 0.77 33.49 1.89
C ALA A 525 -0.64 34.10 1.68
N ARG A 526 -0.72 35.46 1.61
CA ARG A 526 -1.99 36.13 1.27
C ARG A 526 -2.50 35.77 -0.13
N LEU A 527 -1.60 35.66 -1.10
CA LEU A 527 -1.96 35.23 -2.47
C LEU A 527 -2.54 33.78 -2.46
N LEU A 528 -2.01 32.93 -1.61
CA LEU A 528 -2.47 31.54 -1.42
C LEU A 528 -3.72 31.43 -0.54
N GLY A 529 -4.27 32.53 -0.03
CA GLY A 529 -5.43 32.51 0.87
C GLY A 529 -5.12 31.99 2.28
N VAL A 530 -3.86 32.10 2.70
CA VAL A 530 -3.36 31.69 4.01
C VAL A 530 -3.55 32.82 5.01
N ASP A 531 -4.05 32.52 6.20
CA ASP A 531 -4.13 33.46 7.33
C ASP A 531 -3.24 33.04 8.51
N THR A 532 -2.77 31.79 8.51
CA THR A 532 -1.95 31.25 9.59
C THR A 532 -0.75 30.50 9.00
N VAL A 533 0.44 30.78 9.51
CA VAL A 533 1.66 29.99 9.24
C VAL A 533 1.93 29.11 10.46
N MET A 534 2.09 27.83 10.25
CA MET A 534 2.49 26.86 11.27
C MET A 534 3.91 26.40 11.01
N VAL A 535 4.80 26.69 11.96
CA VAL A 535 6.19 26.25 11.90
C VAL A 535 6.37 25.02 12.75
N VAL A 536 6.90 23.96 12.16
CA VAL A 536 7.18 22.68 12.85
C VAL A 536 8.67 22.51 12.96
N ASN A 537 9.19 22.41 14.19
CA ASN A 537 10.63 22.37 14.47
C ASN A 537 11.17 20.96 14.75
N THR A 538 10.32 19.93 14.73
CA THR A 538 10.70 18.55 15.10
C THR A 538 10.87 17.61 13.90
N TYR A 539 10.89 18.09 12.67
CA TYR A 539 11.08 17.27 11.49
C TYR A 539 12.52 16.71 11.40
N GLN A 540 12.64 15.51 10.78
CA GLN A 540 13.91 14.82 10.56
C GLN A 540 14.56 15.33 9.26
N TYR A 541 15.12 16.53 9.31
CA TYR A 541 15.67 17.25 8.16
C TYR A 541 16.77 16.47 7.41
N GLU A 542 17.59 15.72 8.13
CA GLU A 542 18.68 14.91 7.56
C GLU A 542 18.18 13.79 6.64
N ARG A 543 16.93 13.35 6.80
CA ARG A 543 16.34 12.28 5.99
C ARG A 543 16.19 12.67 4.52
N PHE A 544 15.96 13.94 4.29
CA PHE A 544 15.66 14.51 2.97
C PHE A 544 16.74 15.52 2.51
N GLY A 545 17.82 15.66 3.28
CA GLY A 545 18.87 16.62 2.97
C GLY A 545 18.43 18.09 3.11
N LEU A 546 17.51 18.36 4.04
CA LEU A 546 16.95 19.68 4.28
C LEU A 546 17.78 20.46 5.30
N ASP A 547 17.57 21.78 5.38
CA ASP A 547 18.20 22.64 6.38
C ASP A 547 17.65 22.37 7.80
N PRO A 548 18.47 22.59 8.84
CA PRO A 548 18.01 22.51 10.24
C PRO A 548 16.89 23.50 10.54
N PRO A 549 15.95 23.16 11.47
CA PRO A 549 14.80 24.02 11.81
C PRO A 549 15.17 25.43 12.26
N ALA A 550 16.30 25.61 12.93
CA ALA A 550 16.76 26.90 13.42
C ALA A 550 16.85 27.97 12.30
N ARG A 551 17.27 27.55 11.11
CA ARG A 551 17.38 28.47 9.97
C ARG A 551 16.02 28.93 9.44
N ALA A 552 15.08 28.02 9.33
CA ALA A 552 13.72 28.37 8.92
C ALA A 552 13.04 29.27 9.98
N ALA A 553 13.22 28.98 11.26
CA ALA A 553 12.70 29.77 12.36
C ALA A 553 13.25 31.22 12.33
N GLU A 554 14.57 31.41 12.13
CA GLU A 554 15.19 32.72 12.02
C GLU A 554 14.60 33.55 10.87
N ILE A 555 14.39 32.95 9.70
CA ILE A 555 13.79 33.63 8.54
C ILE A 555 12.34 34.03 8.84
N ILE A 556 11.56 33.14 9.45
CA ILE A 556 10.14 33.39 9.72
C ILE A 556 9.95 34.39 10.85
N ASP A 557 10.74 34.32 11.93
CA ASP A 557 10.70 35.29 13.02
C ASP A 557 11.05 36.73 12.56
N SER A 558 11.87 36.86 11.51
CA SER A 558 12.22 38.14 10.92
C SER A 558 11.24 38.65 9.83
N ALA A 559 10.22 37.82 9.47
CA ALA A 559 9.34 38.12 8.35
C ALA A 559 8.31 39.20 8.70
N PRO A 560 8.30 40.38 7.99
CA PRO A 560 7.32 41.42 8.22
C PRO A 560 5.92 40.94 7.81
N GLY A 561 4.92 41.27 8.65
CA GLY A 561 3.54 40.92 8.44
C GLY A 561 3.19 39.50 8.98
N LEU A 562 4.09 38.86 9.74
CA LEU A 562 3.82 37.68 10.55
C LEU A 562 3.86 38.06 12.04
N VAL A 563 2.80 37.74 12.77
CA VAL A 563 2.71 37.98 14.21
C VAL A 563 2.63 36.64 14.93
N ARG A 564 3.58 36.33 15.79
CA ARG A 564 3.58 35.13 16.60
C ARG A 564 2.39 35.15 17.57
N VAL A 565 1.53 34.12 17.51
CA VAL A 565 0.32 34.02 18.35
C VAL A 565 0.37 32.93 19.39
N ALA A 566 1.08 31.82 19.12
CA ALA A 566 1.19 30.71 20.05
C ALA A 566 2.44 29.88 19.81
N ALA A 567 2.86 29.15 20.84
CA ALA A 567 3.90 28.13 20.76
C ALA A 567 3.51 26.94 21.63
N PHE A 568 3.80 25.73 21.15
CA PHE A 568 3.42 24.47 21.77
C PHE A 568 4.62 23.53 21.87
N GLY A 569 4.64 22.73 22.92
CA GLY A 569 5.73 21.83 23.27
C GLY A 569 6.91 22.57 23.93
N ASP A 570 7.63 21.85 24.79
CA ASP A 570 8.83 22.39 25.45
C ASP A 570 9.93 22.65 24.43
N PRO A 571 10.67 23.78 24.56
CA PRO A 571 11.78 24.05 23.65
C PRO A 571 12.84 22.94 23.72
N THR A 572 13.10 22.31 22.60
CA THR A 572 14.10 21.24 22.44
C THR A 572 15.02 21.53 21.27
N THR A 573 16.27 21.06 21.37
CA THR A 573 17.22 21.11 20.27
C THR A 573 16.94 19.97 19.29
N ASN A 574 16.76 20.29 18.02
CA ASN A 574 16.60 19.30 16.96
C ASN A 574 17.93 19.10 16.22
N VAL A 575 18.69 18.10 16.63
CA VAL A 575 19.99 17.75 16.04
C VAL A 575 19.90 16.38 15.39
N ALA A 576 20.43 16.25 14.17
CA ALA A 576 20.54 14.97 13.51
C ALA A 576 21.56 14.06 14.19
N PRO A 577 21.35 12.73 14.26
CA PRO A 577 22.35 11.81 14.73
C PRO A 577 23.69 12.01 14.01
N HIS A 578 24.78 12.15 14.76
CA HIS A 578 26.16 12.34 14.26
C HIS A 578 26.47 13.71 13.64
N GLN A 579 25.62 14.70 13.83
CA GLN A 579 25.94 16.08 13.45
C GLN A 579 26.45 16.90 14.65
N ASP A 580 27.18 17.98 14.36
CA ASP A 580 27.73 18.89 15.36
C ASP A 580 26.61 19.77 15.97
N ASP A 581 26.58 19.85 17.30
CA ASP A 581 25.58 20.61 18.06
C ASP A 581 25.78 22.14 17.97
N SER A 582 26.83 22.63 17.32
CA SER A 582 27.23 24.04 17.34
C SER A 582 26.20 25.04 16.78
N LEU A 583 25.20 24.56 16.04
CA LEU A 583 24.10 25.35 15.51
C LEU A 583 22.73 24.99 16.14
N ALA A 584 22.72 24.19 17.18
CA ALA A 584 21.49 23.72 17.80
C ALA A 584 20.87 24.82 18.69
N VAL A 585 19.72 25.32 18.28
CA VAL A 585 18.88 26.23 19.06
C VAL A 585 17.69 25.48 19.62
N ALA A 586 17.36 25.69 20.89
CA ALA A 586 16.16 25.13 21.51
C ALA A 586 14.92 25.87 20.98
N LEU A 587 14.05 25.14 20.29
CA LEU A 587 12.83 25.68 19.70
C LEU A 587 11.61 24.91 20.22
N PRO A 588 10.43 25.57 20.40
CA PRO A 588 9.17 24.88 20.64
C PRO A 588 8.87 23.92 19.49
N GLU A 589 8.15 22.85 19.76
CA GLU A 589 7.80 21.85 18.74
C GLU A 589 7.02 22.49 17.59
N ILE A 590 6.02 23.32 17.93
CA ILE A 590 5.17 24.04 16.98
C ILE A 590 5.07 25.51 17.36
N VAL A 591 5.15 26.40 16.37
CA VAL A 591 4.87 27.83 16.53
C VAL A 591 3.84 28.27 15.50
N LEU A 592 2.82 29.00 15.93
CA LEU A 592 1.80 29.59 15.06
C LEU A 592 2.02 31.09 14.90
N TYR A 593 1.96 31.56 13.68
CA TYR A 593 1.99 32.97 13.29
C TYR A 593 0.72 33.34 12.54
N GLU A 594 0.14 34.45 12.86
CA GLU A 594 -0.95 35.06 12.10
C GLU A 594 -0.39 35.99 11.03
N ILE A 595 -1.05 36.07 9.89
CA ILE A 595 -0.69 36.94 8.81
C ILE A 595 -1.51 38.25 8.91
N GLU A 596 -0.84 39.37 9.13
CA GLU A 596 -1.48 40.66 9.13
C GLU A 596 -2.19 40.92 7.80
N ASP A 597 -3.36 41.56 7.84
CA ASP A 597 -4.18 41.87 6.67
C ASP A 597 -4.53 40.66 5.81
N ALA A 598 -4.49 39.45 6.38
CA ALA A 598 -4.98 38.27 5.70
C ALA A 598 -6.48 38.45 5.43
N ARG A 599 -6.88 38.14 4.20
CA ARG A 599 -8.30 38.15 3.82
C ARG A 599 -8.75 36.72 3.67
N SER A 600 -9.68 36.33 4.51
CA SER A 600 -10.33 35.03 4.38
C SER A 600 -11.22 34.98 3.14
N GLY A 601 -11.15 33.86 2.40
CA GLY A 601 -12.07 33.51 1.34
C GLY A 601 -11.49 33.56 -0.08
N MET A 602 -11.92 32.61 -0.90
CA MET A 602 -11.72 32.64 -2.35
C MET A 602 -12.33 33.92 -2.90
N ARG A 603 -11.51 34.74 -3.57
CA ARG A 603 -12.03 35.80 -4.42
C ARG A 603 -12.36 35.19 -5.77
N VAL A 604 -13.62 35.17 -6.15
CA VAL A 604 -14.01 35.11 -7.54
C VAL A 604 -13.73 36.52 -8.09
N SER A 605 -12.74 36.67 -8.96
CA SER A 605 -12.64 37.85 -9.78
C SER A 605 -13.72 37.76 -10.85
N ASP A 606 -14.56 38.79 -10.92
CA ASP A 606 -15.47 38.99 -12.05
C ASP A 606 -14.69 39.09 -13.36
#